data_8e5fc94c04b8bd71c703aca16da23be3
#
_entry.id   8e5fc94c04b8bd71c703aca16da23be3
#
_cell.length_a   1.000
_cell.length_b   1.000
_cell.length_c   1.000
_cell.angle_alpha   90.00
_cell.angle_beta   90.00
_cell.angle_gamma   90.00
#
_symmetry.space_group_name_H-M   'P 1'
#
loop_
_entity.id
_entity.type
_entity.pdbx_description
1 polymer ?
#
loop_
_entity_poly.entity_id
_entity_poly.type
_entity_poly.pdbx_seq_one_letter_code
_entity_poly.pdbx_strand_id
1 'polypeptide(L)'
;QPNKAIVGKNAFAHESGIHQDGMLKNANTYEIISPESIGLSSSELVLGKHSGRHAFKVKLNELGYDFDERNINKLFKQFKNLADKKKQVFEEDLYAMVESEKNFQKKMPINFIDLSLKCGQGKNAEAKLKLEIFGEKKLVKKVGNGPIDAIFNALKALIPNKANLIVYQVNAITKGTDAQAEVNVRLEEKLISVQGQGRDIDTMVASAKAYINAMNKLILKRKRADDSNSVFQTSNEKLNKHVI
;
A
#
# COMPACT_ATOMS: atom_id res chain seq x y z
N GLN A 1 -10.50 -22.33 -15.57
CA GLN A 1 -9.09 -22.36 -15.12
C GLN A 1 -8.39 -21.07 -15.58
N PRO A 2 -7.51 -20.44 -14.74
CA PRO A 2 -6.86 -19.16 -15.07
C PRO A 2 -6.10 -19.16 -16.40
N ASN A 3 -5.51 -20.27 -16.77
CA ASN A 3 -4.70 -20.43 -18.00
C ASN A 3 -5.48 -21.07 -19.17
N LYS A 4 -6.81 -21.11 -19.10
CA LYS A 4 -7.61 -21.62 -20.21
C LYS A 4 -7.50 -20.67 -21.39
N ALA A 5 -7.21 -21.20 -22.60
CA ALA A 5 -7.09 -20.42 -23.81
C ALA A 5 -8.33 -19.54 -24.04
N ILE A 6 -8.14 -18.30 -24.50
CA ILE A 6 -9.12 -17.27 -24.83
C ILE A 6 -9.93 -16.75 -23.62
N VAL A 7 -10.44 -17.63 -22.76
CA VAL A 7 -11.40 -17.28 -21.68
C VAL A 7 -10.80 -17.38 -20.28
N GLY A 8 -9.55 -17.79 -20.13
CA GLY A 8 -8.88 -17.84 -18.83
C GLY A 8 -8.47 -16.43 -18.37
N LYS A 9 -8.42 -16.22 -17.04
CA LYS A 9 -8.04 -14.93 -16.44
C LYS A 9 -6.69 -14.41 -16.97
N ASN A 10 -5.76 -15.31 -17.32
CA ASN A 10 -4.40 -14.97 -17.79
C ASN A 10 -4.27 -14.96 -19.33
N ALA A 11 -5.37 -15.04 -20.09
CA ALA A 11 -5.34 -15.14 -21.55
C ALA A 11 -4.64 -13.95 -22.22
N PHE A 12 -4.74 -12.76 -21.64
CA PHE A 12 -4.13 -11.51 -22.11
C PHE A 12 -3.15 -10.93 -21.09
N ALA A 13 -2.57 -11.79 -20.24
CA ALA A 13 -1.56 -11.35 -19.26
C ALA A 13 -0.16 -11.54 -19.83
N HIS A 14 0.61 -10.46 -19.96
CA HIS A 14 1.96 -10.46 -20.49
C HIS A 14 2.97 -10.17 -19.37
N GLU A 15 3.81 -11.15 -19.01
CA GLU A 15 4.87 -11.00 -17.98
C GLU A 15 6.25 -10.85 -18.61
N SER A 16 6.51 -11.52 -19.74
CA SER A 16 7.82 -11.52 -20.39
C SER A 16 8.18 -10.14 -20.93
N GLY A 17 9.40 -9.67 -20.63
CA GLY A 17 9.87 -8.34 -21.04
C GLY A 17 9.86 -8.12 -22.55
N ILE A 18 10.13 -9.16 -23.37
CA ILE A 18 10.08 -9.07 -24.84
C ILE A 18 8.62 -8.91 -25.30
N HIS A 19 7.70 -9.67 -24.73
CA HIS A 19 6.27 -9.56 -25.05
C HIS A 19 5.71 -8.19 -24.63
N GLN A 20 6.07 -7.73 -23.43
CA GLN A 20 5.66 -6.41 -22.93
C GLN A 20 6.18 -5.28 -23.80
N ASP A 21 7.45 -5.32 -24.23
CA ASP A 21 8.03 -4.31 -25.13
C ASP A 21 7.37 -4.35 -26.52
N GLY A 22 7.07 -5.54 -27.05
CA GLY A 22 6.33 -5.72 -28.29
C GLY A 22 4.91 -5.14 -28.22
N MET A 23 4.17 -5.43 -27.15
CA MET A 23 2.83 -4.90 -26.90
C MET A 23 2.81 -3.40 -26.78
N LEU A 24 3.78 -2.79 -26.07
CA LEU A 24 3.90 -1.35 -25.91
C LEU A 24 4.21 -0.62 -27.24
N LYS A 25 4.89 -1.31 -28.19
CA LYS A 25 5.16 -0.78 -29.52
C LYS A 25 3.99 -0.97 -30.47
N ASN A 26 3.37 -2.14 -30.46
CA ASN A 26 2.20 -2.45 -31.28
C ASN A 26 1.45 -3.65 -30.65
N ALA A 27 0.23 -3.41 -30.18
CA ALA A 27 -0.62 -4.43 -29.54
C ALA A 27 -0.83 -5.66 -30.45
N ASN A 28 -0.98 -5.46 -31.76
CA ASN A 28 -1.19 -6.56 -32.72
C ASN A 28 0.02 -7.51 -32.86
N THR A 29 1.15 -7.21 -32.22
CA THR A 29 2.35 -8.08 -32.31
C THR A 29 2.10 -9.43 -31.64
N TYR A 30 1.33 -9.46 -30.57
CA TYR A 30 1.04 -10.68 -29.79
C TYR A 30 -0.45 -10.95 -29.59
N GLU A 31 -1.32 -10.00 -29.91
CA GLU A 31 -2.77 -10.13 -29.77
C GLU A 31 -3.44 -10.15 -31.15
N ILE A 32 -3.67 -11.35 -31.68
CA ILE A 32 -4.46 -11.55 -32.92
C ILE A 32 -5.93 -11.26 -32.66
N ILE A 33 -6.41 -11.54 -31.44
CA ILE A 33 -7.76 -11.27 -30.96
C ILE A 33 -7.64 -10.19 -29.89
N SER A 34 -8.35 -9.08 -30.06
CA SER A 34 -8.32 -8.02 -29.04
C SER A 34 -9.14 -8.42 -27.80
N PRO A 35 -8.73 -8.01 -26.59
CA PRO A 35 -9.48 -8.28 -25.36
C PRO A 35 -10.94 -7.80 -25.46
N GLU A 36 -11.18 -6.64 -26.09
CA GLU A 36 -12.50 -6.03 -26.23
C GLU A 36 -13.44 -6.91 -27.07
N SER A 37 -12.90 -7.63 -28.08
CA SER A 37 -13.68 -8.52 -28.95
C SER A 37 -14.32 -9.70 -28.21
N ILE A 38 -13.78 -10.04 -27.04
CA ILE A 38 -14.29 -11.11 -26.16
C ILE A 38 -14.85 -10.59 -24.84
N GLY A 39 -15.07 -9.27 -24.73
CA GLY A 39 -15.70 -8.63 -23.58
C GLY A 39 -14.78 -8.32 -22.40
N LEU A 40 -13.46 -8.34 -22.60
CA LEU A 40 -12.48 -7.88 -21.61
C LEU A 40 -12.13 -6.41 -21.86
N SER A 41 -11.84 -5.65 -20.78
CA SER A 41 -11.63 -4.21 -20.87
C SER A 41 -10.27 -3.79 -21.43
N SER A 42 -9.22 -4.60 -21.22
CA SER A 42 -7.85 -4.33 -21.69
C SER A 42 -6.93 -5.53 -21.44
N SER A 43 -5.75 -5.52 -22.09
CA SER A 43 -4.64 -6.42 -21.78
C SER A 43 -3.99 -6.02 -20.45
N GLU A 44 -3.58 -6.98 -19.65
CA GLU A 44 -3.00 -6.73 -18.33
C GLU A 44 -1.48 -6.95 -18.39
N LEU A 45 -0.70 -5.87 -18.18
CA LEU A 45 0.75 -5.96 -17.99
C LEU A 45 1.05 -6.42 -16.56
N VAL A 46 1.24 -7.73 -16.40
CA VAL A 46 1.58 -8.32 -15.10
C VAL A 46 3.08 -8.17 -14.85
N LEU A 47 3.43 -7.50 -13.76
CA LEU A 47 4.82 -7.37 -13.35
C LEU A 47 5.28 -8.58 -12.53
N GLY A 48 6.37 -9.19 -12.96
CA GLY A 48 6.95 -10.37 -12.33
C GLY A 48 8.44 -10.48 -12.58
N LYS A 49 8.99 -11.67 -12.30
CA LYS A 49 10.43 -11.96 -12.41
C LYS A 49 11.00 -11.67 -13.81
N HIS A 50 10.21 -11.90 -14.85
CA HIS A 50 10.62 -11.76 -16.25
C HIS A 50 10.38 -10.36 -16.84
N SER A 51 9.73 -9.46 -16.09
CA SER A 51 9.47 -8.09 -16.55
C SER A 51 10.75 -7.29 -16.70
N GLY A 52 10.84 -6.56 -17.82
CA GLY A 52 11.96 -5.69 -18.15
C GLY A 52 11.86 -4.31 -17.50
N ARG A 53 12.99 -3.56 -17.54
CA ARG A 53 13.06 -2.20 -16.99
C ARG A 53 12.08 -1.24 -17.65
N HIS A 54 11.86 -1.38 -18.96
CA HIS A 54 10.94 -0.51 -19.70
C HIS A 54 9.51 -0.67 -19.22
N ALA A 55 9.00 -1.90 -19.12
CA ALA A 55 7.66 -2.17 -18.60
C ALA A 55 7.47 -1.69 -17.15
N PHE A 56 8.49 -1.85 -16.31
CA PHE A 56 8.50 -1.32 -14.94
C PHE A 56 8.39 0.21 -14.92
N LYS A 57 9.15 0.94 -15.78
CA LYS A 57 9.07 2.40 -15.90
C LYS A 57 7.70 2.86 -16.38
N VAL A 58 7.15 2.21 -17.42
CA VAL A 58 5.79 2.51 -17.93
C VAL A 58 4.76 2.33 -16.83
N LYS A 59 4.82 1.23 -16.09
CA LYS A 59 3.88 0.99 -14.99
C LYS A 59 3.98 2.02 -13.86
N LEU A 60 5.19 2.46 -13.51
CA LEU A 60 5.36 3.55 -12.54
C LEU A 60 4.77 4.87 -13.05
N ASN A 61 4.92 5.18 -14.35
CA ASN A 61 4.32 6.37 -14.95
C ASN A 61 2.79 6.30 -14.95
N GLU A 62 2.19 5.14 -15.27
CA GLU A 62 0.73 4.92 -15.16
C GLU A 62 0.22 5.16 -13.72
N LEU A 63 1.04 4.77 -12.72
CA LEU A 63 0.74 5.03 -11.31
C LEU A 63 1.01 6.48 -10.88
N GLY A 64 1.39 7.37 -11.83
CA GLY A 64 1.63 8.80 -11.59
C GLY A 64 3.00 9.12 -11.01
N TYR A 65 3.98 8.22 -11.14
CA TYR A 65 5.34 8.44 -10.68
C TYR A 65 6.28 8.68 -11.87
N ASP A 66 6.86 9.88 -11.94
CA ASP A 66 7.95 10.19 -12.85
C ASP A 66 9.27 10.27 -12.09
N PHE A 67 10.23 9.43 -12.47
CA PHE A 67 11.55 9.34 -11.86
C PHE A 67 12.65 9.49 -12.90
N ASP A 68 13.75 10.11 -12.50
CA ASP A 68 14.97 10.13 -13.27
C ASP A 68 15.58 8.72 -13.45
N GLU A 69 16.48 8.55 -14.39
CA GLU A 69 17.06 7.25 -14.72
C GLU A 69 17.86 6.62 -13.54
N ARG A 70 18.41 7.44 -12.64
CA ARG A 70 19.14 6.94 -11.45
C ARG A 70 18.17 6.29 -10.46
N ASN A 71 17.06 6.95 -10.18
CA ASN A 71 16.03 6.47 -9.27
C ASN A 71 15.31 5.25 -9.87
N ILE A 72 15.02 5.25 -11.18
CA ILE A 72 14.47 4.08 -11.88
C ILE A 72 15.38 2.87 -11.74
N ASN A 73 16.70 3.02 -11.95
CA ASN A 73 17.64 1.91 -11.83
C ASN A 73 17.69 1.33 -10.41
N LYS A 74 17.63 2.18 -9.40
CA LYS A 74 17.60 1.78 -8.01
C LYS A 74 16.32 1.05 -7.64
N LEU A 75 15.17 1.61 -8.01
CA LEU A 75 13.85 1.00 -7.81
C LEU A 75 13.72 -0.32 -8.58
N PHE A 76 14.24 -0.40 -9.80
CA PHE A 76 14.21 -1.62 -10.60
C PHE A 76 15.03 -2.75 -9.96
N LYS A 77 16.18 -2.44 -9.36
CA LYS A 77 16.96 -3.44 -8.61
C LYS A 77 16.18 -3.97 -7.39
N GLN A 78 15.47 -3.09 -6.68
CA GLN A 78 14.60 -3.50 -5.56
C GLN A 78 13.41 -4.33 -6.05
N PHE A 79 12.80 -3.93 -7.16
CA PHE A 79 11.74 -4.69 -7.82
C PHE A 79 12.19 -6.11 -8.18
N LYS A 80 13.36 -6.29 -8.77
CA LYS A 80 13.91 -7.60 -9.08
C LYS A 80 14.09 -8.47 -7.83
N ASN A 81 14.64 -7.92 -6.76
CA ASN A 81 14.79 -8.62 -5.49
C ASN A 81 13.44 -9.03 -4.87
N LEU A 82 12.38 -8.22 -5.07
CA LEU A 82 11.04 -8.55 -4.64
C LEU A 82 10.41 -9.63 -5.52
N ALA A 83 10.52 -9.50 -6.84
CA ALA A 83 9.99 -10.44 -7.81
C ALA A 83 10.65 -11.84 -7.76
N ASP A 84 11.90 -11.92 -7.26
CA ASP A 84 12.55 -13.21 -6.98
C ASP A 84 11.95 -13.93 -5.76
N LYS A 85 11.33 -13.16 -4.84
CA LYS A 85 10.70 -13.70 -3.61
C LYS A 85 9.21 -13.92 -3.73
N LYS A 86 8.54 -13.24 -4.68
CA LYS A 86 7.10 -13.31 -4.92
C LYS A 86 6.84 -13.79 -6.34
N LYS A 87 5.85 -14.68 -6.51
CA LYS A 87 5.40 -15.11 -7.86
C LYS A 87 4.80 -13.99 -8.69
N GLN A 88 4.15 -13.04 -8.03
CA GLN A 88 3.44 -11.91 -8.66
C GLN A 88 3.68 -10.65 -7.85
N VAL A 89 3.98 -9.54 -8.51
CA VAL A 89 4.15 -8.21 -7.91
C VAL A 89 2.93 -7.38 -8.24
N PHE A 90 2.25 -6.91 -7.22
CA PHE A 90 1.03 -6.10 -7.33
C PHE A 90 1.37 -4.60 -7.27
N GLU A 91 0.40 -3.76 -7.65
CA GLU A 91 0.56 -2.30 -7.59
C GLU A 91 0.86 -1.79 -6.18
N GLU A 92 0.27 -2.43 -5.15
CA GLU A 92 0.53 -2.12 -3.75
C GLU A 92 2.00 -2.34 -3.37
N ASP A 93 2.65 -3.34 -3.94
CA ASP A 93 4.08 -3.59 -3.73
C ASP A 93 4.93 -2.48 -4.36
N LEU A 94 4.54 -1.99 -5.54
CA LEU A 94 5.19 -0.87 -6.20
C LEU A 94 5.01 0.43 -5.40
N TYR A 95 3.79 0.70 -4.92
CA TYR A 95 3.54 1.83 -4.02
C TYR A 95 4.42 1.77 -2.77
N ALA A 96 4.47 0.61 -2.10
CA ALA A 96 5.30 0.43 -0.91
C ALA A 96 6.80 0.64 -1.20
N MET A 97 7.26 0.20 -2.36
CA MET A 97 8.65 0.33 -2.81
C MET A 97 9.02 1.79 -3.10
N VAL A 98 8.15 2.50 -3.85
CA VAL A 98 8.33 3.93 -4.15
C VAL A 98 8.24 4.77 -2.87
N GLU A 99 7.31 4.45 -1.97
CA GLU A 99 7.20 5.13 -0.68
C GLU A 99 8.43 4.89 0.19
N SER A 100 9.01 3.69 0.18
CA SER A 100 10.26 3.42 0.90
C SER A 100 11.41 4.29 0.40
N GLU A 101 11.54 4.50 -0.91
CA GLU A 101 12.57 5.37 -1.48
C GLU A 101 12.32 6.87 -1.21
N LYS A 102 11.07 7.33 -1.34
CA LYS A 102 10.70 8.71 -1.00
C LYS A 102 10.81 8.99 0.50
N ASN A 103 10.61 7.98 1.34
CA ASN A 103 10.66 8.08 2.80
C ASN A 103 12.08 8.09 3.37
N PHE A 104 13.12 7.73 2.60
CA PHE A 104 14.50 8.09 2.98
C PHE A 104 14.69 9.61 3.09
N GLN A 105 13.79 10.42 2.53
CA GLN A 105 13.81 11.88 2.62
C GLN A 105 12.62 12.51 3.37
N LYS A 106 11.54 11.78 3.68
CA LYS A 106 10.40 12.31 4.45
C LYS A 106 10.12 11.42 5.67
N LYS A 107 10.30 11.98 6.87
CA LYS A 107 9.80 11.38 8.12
C LYS A 107 8.34 10.97 7.95
N MET A 108 8.03 9.70 8.24
CA MET A 108 6.64 9.24 8.29
C MET A 108 5.83 10.13 9.22
N PRO A 109 4.57 10.49 8.86
CA PRO A 109 3.72 11.33 9.71
C PRO A 109 3.59 10.80 11.13
N ILE A 110 3.53 9.47 11.29
CA ILE A 110 3.34 8.79 12.56
C ILE A 110 4.39 7.70 12.72
N ASN A 111 5.17 7.75 13.80
CA ASN A 111 6.16 6.75 14.17
C ASN A 111 5.81 6.12 15.52
N PHE A 112 5.89 4.80 15.59
CA PHE A 112 5.78 4.05 16.84
C PHE A 112 7.02 4.29 17.72
N ILE A 113 6.82 4.59 19.02
CA ILE A 113 7.92 4.73 19.98
C ILE A 113 7.85 3.63 21.03
N ASP A 114 6.71 3.50 21.73
CA ASP A 114 6.59 2.58 22.87
C ASP A 114 5.14 2.19 23.14
N LEU A 115 4.94 0.96 23.65
CA LEU A 115 3.66 0.43 24.08
C LEU A 115 3.84 -0.32 25.39
N SER A 116 3.06 0.06 26.41
CA SER A 116 2.95 -0.69 27.66
C SER A 116 1.49 -1.09 27.88
N LEU A 117 1.28 -2.36 28.23
CA LEU A 117 -0.04 -2.95 28.46
C LEU A 117 -0.16 -3.48 29.87
N LYS A 118 -1.31 -3.22 30.48
CA LYS A 118 -1.75 -3.86 31.73
C LYS A 118 -3.05 -4.58 31.42
N CYS A 119 -3.04 -5.90 31.54
CA CYS A 119 -4.23 -6.73 31.35
C CYS A 119 -4.25 -7.85 32.39
N GLY A 120 -5.45 -8.34 32.68
CA GLY A 120 -5.67 -9.44 33.64
C GLY A 120 -7.09 -9.95 33.54
N GLN A 121 -7.33 -11.16 34.02
CA GLN A 121 -8.65 -11.77 33.99
C GLN A 121 -9.66 -10.94 34.80
N GLY A 122 -10.83 -10.66 34.22
CA GLY A 122 -11.91 -9.92 34.88
C GLY A 122 -11.66 -8.40 35.01
N LYS A 123 -10.60 -7.85 34.39
CA LYS A 123 -10.30 -6.41 34.38
C LYS A 123 -10.19 -5.89 32.97
N ASN A 124 -10.62 -4.65 32.76
CA ASN A 124 -10.38 -3.97 31.48
C ASN A 124 -8.89 -3.81 31.22
N ALA A 125 -8.47 -4.04 29.98
CA ALA A 125 -7.09 -3.83 29.58
C ALA A 125 -6.78 -2.33 29.49
N GLU A 126 -5.59 -1.93 29.91
CA GLU A 126 -5.08 -0.58 29.84
C GLU A 126 -3.88 -0.53 28.90
N ALA A 127 -3.91 0.33 27.88
CA ALA A 127 -2.80 0.60 26.99
C ALA A 127 -2.24 2.00 27.23
N LYS A 128 -0.92 2.08 27.45
CA LYS A 128 -0.14 3.32 27.46
C LYS A 128 0.68 3.35 26.18
N LEU A 129 0.36 4.24 25.26
CA LEU A 129 0.94 4.32 23.92
C LEU A 129 1.69 5.63 23.73
N LYS A 130 2.93 5.54 23.24
CA LYS A 130 3.77 6.69 22.90
C LYS A 130 4.07 6.67 21.41
N LEU A 131 3.74 7.77 20.72
CA LEU A 131 3.97 7.97 19.28
C LEU A 131 4.73 9.27 19.03
N GLU A 132 5.43 9.33 17.90
CA GLU A 132 5.86 10.59 17.30
C GLU A 132 4.90 10.91 16.15
N ILE A 133 4.20 12.04 16.22
CA ILE A 133 3.20 12.47 15.23
C ILE A 133 3.65 13.82 14.67
N PHE A 134 3.98 13.86 13.38
CA PHE A 134 4.56 15.05 12.71
C PHE A 134 5.78 15.64 13.43
N GLY A 135 6.60 14.78 14.06
CA GLY A 135 7.80 15.17 14.80
C GLY A 135 7.57 15.48 16.28
N GLU A 136 6.33 15.56 16.74
CA GLU A 136 5.98 15.74 18.15
C GLU A 136 5.76 14.40 18.86
N LYS A 137 6.37 14.20 20.02
CA LYS A 137 6.15 13.03 20.87
C LYS A 137 4.87 13.18 21.68
N LYS A 138 3.93 12.27 21.49
CA LYS A 138 2.64 12.25 22.21
C LYS A 138 2.48 10.95 22.98
N LEU A 139 1.88 11.04 24.16
CA LEU A 139 1.61 9.93 25.05
C LEU A 139 0.13 9.93 25.41
N VAL A 140 -0.49 8.75 25.39
CA VAL A 140 -1.87 8.58 25.85
C VAL A 140 -2.02 7.27 26.61
N LYS A 141 -3.01 7.26 27.49
CA LYS A 141 -3.44 6.11 28.25
C LYS A 141 -4.91 5.88 28.00
N LYS A 142 -5.29 4.70 27.54
CA LYS A 142 -6.68 4.32 27.27
C LYS A 142 -7.00 2.92 27.73
N VAL A 143 -8.27 2.70 28.01
CA VAL A 143 -8.80 1.42 28.48
C VAL A 143 -9.65 0.81 27.37
N GLY A 144 -9.72 -0.49 27.31
CA GLY A 144 -10.54 -1.27 26.38
C GLY A 144 -11.01 -2.58 26.99
N ASN A 145 -11.97 -3.24 26.34
CA ASN A 145 -12.50 -4.54 26.76
C ASN A 145 -11.47 -5.66 26.66
N GLY A 146 -10.39 -5.44 25.91
CA GLY A 146 -9.24 -6.34 25.75
C GLY A 146 -8.01 -5.57 25.32
N PRO A 147 -6.83 -6.23 25.26
CA PRO A 147 -5.56 -5.57 24.92
C PRO A 147 -5.58 -4.86 23.58
N ILE A 148 -6.11 -5.50 22.55
CA ILE A 148 -6.21 -4.92 21.18
C ILE A 148 -7.15 -3.72 21.16
N ASP A 149 -8.30 -3.82 21.84
CA ASP A 149 -9.27 -2.73 21.92
C ASP A 149 -8.66 -1.51 22.64
N ALA A 150 -7.94 -1.73 23.73
CA ALA A 150 -7.23 -0.68 24.46
C ALA A 150 -6.17 0.02 23.57
N ILE A 151 -5.41 -0.74 22.78
CA ILE A 151 -4.42 -0.21 21.83
C ILE A 151 -5.11 0.64 20.76
N PHE A 152 -6.19 0.14 20.15
CA PHE A 152 -6.89 0.86 19.09
C PHE A 152 -7.61 2.11 19.60
N ASN A 153 -8.13 2.06 20.83
CA ASN A 153 -8.68 3.24 21.51
C ASN A 153 -7.59 4.30 21.77
N ALA A 154 -6.38 3.86 22.14
CA ALA A 154 -5.24 4.76 22.32
C ALA A 154 -4.79 5.38 20.98
N LEU A 155 -4.74 4.58 19.90
CA LEU A 155 -4.40 5.04 18.55
C LEU A 155 -5.42 6.07 18.03
N LYS A 156 -6.73 5.78 18.16
CA LYS A 156 -7.81 6.70 17.78
C LYS A 156 -7.77 8.02 18.55
N ALA A 157 -7.40 7.97 19.82
CA ALA A 157 -7.31 9.19 20.67
C ALA A 157 -6.12 10.07 20.26
N LEU A 158 -4.97 9.48 19.85
CA LEU A 158 -3.80 10.22 19.39
C LEU A 158 -3.92 10.68 17.94
N ILE A 159 -4.64 9.93 17.13
CA ILE A 159 -4.79 10.15 15.69
C ILE A 159 -6.28 10.18 15.37
N PRO A 160 -6.98 11.31 15.65
CA PRO A 160 -8.40 11.43 15.37
C PRO A 160 -8.68 11.18 13.87
N ASN A 161 -9.53 10.21 13.59
CA ASN A 161 -9.93 9.86 12.24
C ASN A 161 -11.35 9.27 12.23
N LYS A 162 -11.95 9.22 11.03
CA LYS A 162 -13.26 8.60 10.79
C LYS A 162 -13.13 7.24 10.11
N ALA A 163 -11.93 6.65 10.11
CA ALA A 163 -11.70 5.35 9.48
C ALA A 163 -12.27 4.21 10.33
N ASN A 164 -12.96 3.31 9.66
CA ASN A 164 -13.45 2.06 10.22
C ASN A 164 -12.42 0.96 10.02
N LEU A 165 -12.22 0.13 11.03
CA LEU A 165 -11.43 -1.09 10.92
C LEU A 165 -12.31 -2.19 10.31
N ILE A 166 -11.99 -2.59 9.07
CA ILE A 166 -12.76 -3.58 8.32
C ILE A 166 -12.17 -4.99 8.48
N VAL A 167 -10.84 -5.10 8.51
CA VAL A 167 -10.13 -6.37 8.67
C VAL A 167 -9.04 -6.23 9.72
N TYR A 168 -8.99 -7.20 10.61
CA TYR A 168 -7.89 -7.43 11.55
C TYR A 168 -7.53 -8.90 11.51
N GLN A 169 -6.34 -9.22 11.04
CA GLN A 169 -5.87 -10.59 10.87
C GLN A 169 -4.46 -10.74 11.43
N VAL A 170 -4.26 -11.80 12.19
CA VAL A 170 -2.96 -12.15 12.78
C VAL A 170 -2.50 -13.48 12.23
N ASN A 171 -1.29 -13.53 11.71
CA ASN A 171 -0.65 -14.73 11.19
C ASN A 171 0.70 -14.94 11.88
N ALA A 172 1.04 -16.19 12.20
CA ALA A 172 2.39 -16.55 12.58
C ALA A 172 3.24 -16.74 11.32
N ILE A 173 4.40 -16.07 11.25
CA ILE A 173 5.32 -16.21 10.10
C ILE A 173 6.31 -17.35 10.33
N THR A 174 6.74 -17.54 11.58
CA THR A 174 7.70 -18.57 11.99
C THR A 174 7.06 -19.57 12.95
N LYS A 175 7.69 -20.72 13.14
CA LYS A 175 7.26 -21.73 14.10
C LYS A 175 8.01 -21.53 15.42
N GLY A 176 7.36 -21.90 16.53
CA GLY A 176 7.97 -21.85 17.87
C GLY A 176 7.29 -20.87 18.81
N THR A 177 7.74 -20.81 20.04
CA THR A 177 7.21 -19.93 21.09
C THR A 177 7.64 -18.46 20.90
N ASP A 178 8.69 -18.24 20.11
CA ASP A 178 9.25 -16.94 19.70
C ASP A 178 8.83 -16.56 18.28
N ALA A 179 7.74 -17.15 17.77
CA ALA A 179 7.25 -16.92 16.43
C ALA A 179 6.95 -15.44 16.20
N GLN A 180 7.49 -14.91 15.10
CA GLN A 180 7.17 -13.56 14.66
C GLN A 180 5.72 -13.51 14.18
N ALA A 181 4.94 -12.60 14.73
CA ALA A 181 3.59 -12.34 14.30
C ALA A 181 3.58 -11.30 13.15
N GLU A 182 2.78 -11.56 12.12
CA GLU A 182 2.40 -10.59 11.10
C GLU A 182 0.94 -10.22 11.31
N VAL A 183 0.69 -8.95 11.48
CA VAL A 183 -0.67 -8.41 11.61
C VAL A 183 -1.00 -7.60 10.37
N ASN A 184 -2.15 -7.89 9.79
CA ASN A 184 -2.72 -7.17 8.67
C ASN A 184 -3.99 -6.46 9.12
N VAL A 185 -4.09 -5.15 8.86
CA VAL A 185 -5.30 -4.37 9.11
C VAL A 185 -5.77 -3.71 7.81
N ARG A 186 -7.08 -3.59 7.64
CA ARG A 186 -7.70 -2.77 6.61
C ARG A 186 -8.53 -1.69 7.26
N LEU A 187 -8.22 -0.45 6.91
CA LEU A 187 -8.98 0.72 7.30
C LEU A 187 -9.73 1.26 6.10
N GLU A 188 -10.96 1.70 6.32
CA GLU A 188 -11.79 2.33 5.30
C GLU A 188 -12.35 3.65 5.83
N GLU A 189 -12.22 4.71 5.03
CA GLU A 189 -12.80 6.01 5.29
C GLU A 189 -13.39 6.57 4.02
N LYS A 190 -14.72 6.79 4.01
CA LYS A 190 -15.47 7.15 2.80
C LYS A 190 -15.19 6.15 1.67
N LEU A 191 -14.60 6.61 0.56
CA LEU A 191 -14.22 5.78 -0.60
C LEU A 191 -12.75 5.33 -0.60
N ILE A 192 -12.00 5.65 0.46
CA ILE A 192 -10.57 5.32 0.56
C ILE A 192 -10.42 4.09 1.43
N SER A 193 -9.93 3.00 0.84
CA SER A 193 -9.52 1.80 1.56
C SER A 193 -7.99 1.69 1.54
N VAL A 194 -7.39 1.33 2.68
CA VAL A 194 -5.95 1.15 2.85
C VAL A 194 -5.65 -0.10 3.68
N GLN A 195 -4.57 -0.78 3.32
CA GLN A 195 -4.05 -1.90 4.10
C GLN A 195 -2.76 -1.51 4.81
N GLY A 196 -2.65 -1.89 6.08
CA GLY A 196 -1.44 -1.76 6.88
C GLY A 196 -0.95 -3.12 7.35
N GLN A 197 0.36 -3.27 7.42
CA GLN A 197 1.03 -4.46 7.89
C GLN A 197 2.04 -4.10 8.98
N GLY A 198 2.07 -4.90 10.03
CA GLY A 198 3.04 -4.79 11.12
C GLY A 198 3.61 -6.16 11.47
N ARG A 199 4.89 -6.21 11.79
CA ARG A 199 5.60 -7.43 12.18
C ARG A 199 6.36 -7.18 13.48
N ASP A 200 6.22 -8.09 14.41
CA ASP A 200 6.95 -8.10 15.67
C ASP A 200 6.86 -9.48 16.33
N ILE A 201 7.75 -9.78 17.27
CA ILE A 201 7.62 -10.96 18.14
C ILE A 201 6.41 -10.78 19.07
N ASP A 202 6.18 -9.55 19.55
CA ASP A 202 5.00 -9.21 20.33
C ASP A 202 3.82 -8.87 19.40
N THR A 203 2.78 -9.68 19.42
CA THR A 203 1.56 -9.51 18.62
C THR A 203 0.85 -8.18 18.88
N MET A 204 0.93 -7.65 20.11
CA MET A 204 0.33 -6.37 20.47
C MET A 204 1.08 -5.21 19.81
N VAL A 205 2.41 -5.27 19.82
CA VAL A 205 3.28 -4.31 19.13
C VAL A 205 3.08 -4.40 17.61
N ALA A 206 3.02 -5.64 17.06
CA ALA A 206 2.72 -5.86 15.64
C ALA A 206 1.38 -5.24 15.23
N SER A 207 0.35 -5.36 16.08
CA SER A 207 -0.98 -4.78 15.88
C SER A 207 -0.95 -3.24 15.85
N ALA A 208 -0.24 -2.62 16.79
CA ALA A 208 -0.04 -1.18 16.81
C ALA A 208 0.69 -0.69 15.55
N LYS A 209 1.77 -1.36 15.16
CA LYS A 209 2.55 -1.05 13.95
C LYS A 209 1.71 -1.19 12.67
N ALA A 210 0.88 -2.23 12.57
CA ALA A 210 -0.02 -2.44 11.43
C ALA A 210 -1.03 -1.29 11.28
N TYR A 211 -1.67 -0.88 12.37
CA TYR A 211 -2.62 0.23 12.36
C TYR A 211 -1.94 1.55 12.00
N ILE A 212 -0.76 1.85 12.57
CA ILE A 212 0.02 3.05 12.26
C ILE A 212 0.43 3.07 10.78
N ASN A 213 0.83 1.93 10.23
CA ASN A 213 1.16 1.82 8.81
C ASN A 213 -0.05 2.14 7.92
N ALA A 214 -1.24 1.60 8.24
CA ALA A 214 -2.47 1.92 7.53
C ALA A 214 -2.82 3.41 7.64
N MET A 215 -2.70 4.02 8.83
CA MET A 215 -2.97 5.44 9.05
C MET A 215 -2.02 6.34 8.26
N ASN A 216 -0.73 6.02 8.22
CA ASN A 216 0.23 6.74 7.40
C ASN A 216 -0.16 6.72 5.92
N LYS A 217 -0.56 5.56 5.38
CA LYS A 217 -1.06 5.43 4.01
C LYS A 217 -2.33 6.26 3.78
N LEU A 218 -3.25 6.25 4.72
CA LEU A 218 -4.49 7.02 4.65
C LEU A 218 -4.22 8.53 4.59
N ILE A 219 -3.32 9.04 5.44
CA ILE A 219 -2.90 10.45 5.47
C ILE A 219 -2.27 10.84 4.12
N LEU A 220 -1.41 10.00 3.57
CA LEU A 220 -0.77 10.26 2.28
C LEU A 220 -1.78 10.27 1.12
N LYS A 221 -2.75 9.34 1.11
CA LYS A 221 -3.82 9.30 0.09
C LYS A 221 -4.72 10.53 0.17
N ARG A 222 -5.07 10.99 1.38
CA ARG A 222 -5.85 12.23 1.57
C ARG A 222 -5.14 13.46 0.98
N LYS A 223 -3.85 13.63 1.31
CA LYS A 223 -3.06 14.75 0.77
C LYS A 223 -3.02 14.74 -0.75
N ARG A 224 -2.86 13.58 -1.39
CA ARG A 224 -2.87 13.47 -2.86
C ARG A 224 -4.24 13.83 -3.47
N ALA A 225 -5.35 13.43 -2.83
CA ALA A 225 -6.69 13.78 -3.27
C ALA A 225 -6.95 15.29 -3.17
N ASP A 226 -6.46 15.93 -2.11
CA ASP A 226 -6.57 17.38 -1.93
C ASP A 226 -5.70 18.14 -2.94
N ASP A 227 -4.47 17.69 -3.20
CA ASP A 227 -3.55 18.27 -4.19
C ASP A 227 -4.12 18.16 -5.61
N SER A 228 -4.71 17.01 -5.97
CA SER A 228 -5.34 16.84 -7.29
C SER A 228 -6.57 17.72 -7.46
N ASN A 229 -7.40 17.88 -6.46
CA ASN A 229 -8.57 18.77 -6.51
C ASN A 229 -8.16 20.26 -6.66
N SER A 230 -7.07 20.67 -6.05
CA SER A 230 -6.54 22.04 -6.18
C SER A 230 -6.01 22.32 -7.60
N VAL A 231 -5.39 21.34 -8.26
CA VAL A 231 -4.91 21.46 -9.64
C VAL A 231 -6.09 21.55 -10.64
N PHE A 232 -7.17 20.78 -10.42
CA PHE A 232 -8.38 20.85 -11.24
C PHE A 232 -9.14 22.17 -11.09
N GLN A 233 -9.19 22.75 -9.91
CA GLN A 233 -9.81 24.07 -9.69
C GLN A 233 -9.03 25.20 -10.38
N THR A 234 -7.70 25.21 -10.28
CA THR A 234 -6.84 26.19 -10.95
C THR A 234 -6.89 26.09 -12.48
N SER A 235 -7.09 24.90 -13.02
CA SER A 235 -7.23 24.69 -14.48
C SER A 235 -8.58 25.20 -14.99
N ASN A 236 -9.66 24.99 -14.25
CA ASN A 236 -11.00 25.49 -14.61
C ASN A 236 -11.11 27.02 -14.48
N GLU A 237 -10.45 27.65 -13.52
CA GLU A 237 -10.39 29.11 -13.42
C GLU A 237 -9.62 29.76 -14.57
N LYS A 238 -8.59 29.08 -15.11
CA LYS A 238 -7.84 29.55 -16.28
C LYS A 238 -8.64 29.39 -17.59
N LEU A 239 -9.43 28.33 -17.72
CA LEU A 239 -10.31 28.15 -18.88
C LEU A 239 -11.45 29.17 -18.92
N ASN A 240 -12.03 29.54 -17.79
CA ASN A 240 -13.10 30.53 -17.71
C ASN A 240 -12.63 31.99 -17.91
N LYS A 241 -11.34 32.28 -17.85
CA LYS A 241 -10.75 33.61 -18.12
C LYS A 241 -10.42 33.84 -19.58
N HIS A 242 -10.57 32.85 -20.48
CA HIS A 242 -10.30 32.97 -21.91
C HIS A 242 -11.58 32.94 -22.76
N VAL A 243 -12.76 33.05 -22.13
CA VAL A 243 -14.08 33.10 -22.80
C VAL A 243 -14.82 34.38 -22.39
N ILE A 244 -14.14 35.51 -22.54
CA ILE A 244 -14.76 36.84 -22.54
C ILE A 244 -14.04 37.66 -23.63
#